data_88fe32e270b92b57c1bd44663747b1f8
#
_entry.id   88fe32e270b92b57c1bd44663747b1f8
#
_cell.length_a   1.000
_cell.length_b   1.000
_cell.length_c   1.000
_cell.angle_alpha   90.00
_cell.angle_beta   90.00
_cell.angle_gamma   90.00
#
_symmetry.space_group_name_H-M   'P 1'
#
loop_
_entity.id
_entity.type
_entity.pdbx_description
1 polymer ?
#
loop_
_entity_poly.entity_id
_entity_poly.type
_entity_poly.pdbx_seq_one_letter_code
_entity_poly.pdbx_strand_id
1 'polypeptide(L)'
;MAMITEVYAREILDSRGNPTVEVEVCLEDGAMGRAAVPSGASTGVHEAVELRDGDKERYLGKGVTKAVDNVNDIIAEAIIGLDATRQTEIDELLVRLDGTPNKGRLGANAILGVSMAVAKAAAASVGLPLYLYLGGVAAKELPVPMMNILNGGEHADNNVDIQEFMIMPVGAKSFSEALRMNAEIYHNLKALLKEKGLSTALGDEGGFAPNLKCNADAIDVILEATERAGYKPGKDIVMAMDVASSEFYVDGKYKMTGEGVERTSEEMVDYLAGLCEKYPIISIEDGMAEDDWDGWKKLTKKLGKKVQLVGDDLFVTNEERLVQGIEKGVANAILIKVNQIGTLTETFNAIETAKRAGYTCIISHRSGETEDTTLADIAVAVNAGQIKTGAPARTDRVAKYNQLLRIEEDLGKAAKYNGMKVFYNIKK
;
A
#
# COMPACT_ATOMS: atom_id res chain seq x y z
N MET A 1 23.60 -19.38 16.05
CA MET A 1 23.21 -19.13 14.62
C MET A 1 21.71 -19.41 14.53
N ALA A 2 20.96 -18.57 13.86
CA ALA A 2 19.51 -18.71 13.72
C ALA A 2 19.19 -19.66 12.55
N MET A 3 19.56 -20.95 12.68
CA MET A 3 19.43 -21.92 11.59
C MET A 3 17.97 -22.29 11.37
N ILE A 4 17.52 -22.24 10.11
CA ILE A 4 16.17 -22.66 9.70
C ILE A 4 16.08 -24.19 9.81
N THR A 5 15.11 -24.67 10.58
CA THR A 5 14.87 -26.11 10.79
C THR A 5 13.61 -26.62 10.11
N GLU A 6 12.63 -25.73 9.92
CA GLU A 6 11.35 -26.07 9.28
C GLU A 6 10.80 -24.87 8.52
N VAL A 7 10.20 -25.14 7.37
CA VAL A 7 9.42 -24.17 6.56
C VAL A 7 8.13 -24.87 6.16
N TYR A 8 7.01 -24.24 6.47
CA TYR A 8 5.71 -24.80 6.19
C TYR A 8 4.74 -23.73 5.67
N ALA A 9 4.04 -24.01 4.60
CA ALA A 9 3.01 -23.13 4.05
C ALA A 9 1.64 -23.79 4.08
N ARG A 10 0.63 -22.95 4.17
CA ARG A 10 -0.79 -23.33 4.04
C ARG A 10 -1.57 -22.31 3.27
N GLU A 11 -2.72 -22.73 2.77
CA GLU A 11 -3.73 -21.84 2.20
C GLU A 11 -4.61 -21.30 3.33
N ILE A 12 -4.78 -19.97 3.36
CA ILE A 12 -5.73 -19.27 4.25
C ILE A 12 -6.65 -18.37 3.42
N LEU A 13 -7.61 -17.68 4.03
CA LEU A 13 -8.48 -16.72 3.33
C LEU A 13 -8.04 -15.28 3.58
N ASP A 14 -8.10 -14.48 2.52
CA ASP A 14 -7.95 -13.01 2.60
C ASP A 14 -9.25 -12.32 3.03
N SER A 15 -9.22 -10.99 3.18
CA SER A 15 -10.36 -10.15 3.59
C SER A 15 -11.54 -10.17 2.61
N ARG A 16 -11.35 -10.69 1.41
CA ARG A 16 -12.40 -10.87 0.40
C ARG A 16 -12.90 -12.31 0.33
N GLY A 17 -12.40 -13.21 1.19
CA GLY A 17 -12.70 -14.64 1.18
C GLY A 17 -12.04 -15.42 0.04
N ASN A 18 -11.01 -14.85 -0.60
CA ASN A 18 -10.21 -15.57 -1.59
C ASN A 18 -9.00 -16.24 -0.90
N PRO A 19 -8.55 -17.40 -1.39
CA PRO A 19 -7.35 -18.05 -0.88
C PRO A 19 -6.10 -17.18 -1.05
N THR A 20 -5.21 -17.25 -0.05
CA THR A 20 -3.86 -16.71 -0.10
C THR A 20 -2.89 -17.60 0.69
N VAL A 21 -1.58 -17.32 0.55
CA VAL A 21 -0.51 -18.13 1.15
C VAL A 21 -0.15 -17.58 2.53
N GLU A 22 -0.07 -18.46 3.53
CA GLU A 22 0.58 -18.22 4.82
C GLU A 22 1.78 -19.14 4.98
N VAL A 23 2.91 -18.59 5.43
CA VAL A 23 4.15 -19.34 5.65
C VAL A 23 4.59 -19.23 7.10
N GLU A 24 5.05 -20.33 7.67
CA GLU A 24 5.76 -20.42 8.95
C GLU A 24 7.20 -20.89 8.74
N VAL A 25 8.12 -20.24 9.44
CA VAL A 25 9.54 -20.63 9.50
C VAL A 25 9.93 -20.83 10.95
N CYS A 26 10.47 -22.00 11.29
CA CYS A 26 10.99 -22.32 12.61
C CYS A 26 12.53 -22.38 12.60
N LEU A 27 13.13 -21.95 13.70
CA LEU A 27 14.59 -21.93 13.89
C LEU A 27 15.02 -22.92 14.97
N GLU A 28 16.30 -23.31 14.96
CA GLU A 28 16.91 -24.28 15.91
C GLU A 28 16.76 -23.85 17.38
N ASP A 29 16.73 -22.55 17.66
CA ASP A 29 16.53 -21.98 19.00
C ASP A 29 15.07 -21.93 19.47
N GLY A 30 14.13 -22.38 18.63
CA GLY A 30 12.69 -22.38 18.89
C GLY A 30 11.99 -21.07 18.47
N ALA A 31 12.70 -20.08 17.94
CA ALA A 31 12.07 -18.89 17.39
C ALA A 31 11.27 -19.25 16.14
N MET A 32 10.14 -18.56 15.93
CA MET A 32 9.23 -18.78 14.82
C MET A 32 8.78 -17.45 14.20
N GLY A 33 8.68 -17.43 12.90
CA GLY A 33 8.06 -16.34 12.12
C GLY A 33 6.91 -16.85 11.29
N ARG A 34 5.79 -16.14 11.30
CA ARG A 34 4.62 -16.41 10.45
C ARG A 34 4.26 -15.18 9.65
N ALA A 35 4.00 -15.35 8.37
CA ALA A 35 3.61 -14.29 7.48
C ALA A 35 2.50 -14.73 6.52
N ALA A 36 1.52 -13.86 6.30
CA ALA A 36 0.46 -14.06 5.33
C ALA A 36 0.58 -13.02 4.21
N VAL A 37 0.41 -13.48 2.97
CA VAL A 37 0.66 -12.67 1.77
C VAL A 37 -0.61 -11.92 1.36
N PRO A 38 -0.56 -10.59 1.12
CA PRO A 38 -1.69 -9.85 0.58
C PRO A 38 -1.89 -10.11 -0.93
N SER A 39 -3.09 -9.81 -1.44
CA SER A 39 -3.52 -10.06 -2.82
C SER A 39 -4.20 -8.84 -3.43
N GLY A 40 -3.90 -8.48 -4.68
CA GLY A 40 -4.55 -7.38 -5.38
C GLY A 40 -5.92 -7.75 -5.96
N ALA A 41 -6.80 -6.75 -6.15
CA ALA A 41 -8.00 -6.86 -7.00
C ALA A 41 -7.65 -6.47 -8.43
N SER A 42 -7.17 -5.26 -8.63
CA SER A 42 -6.47 -4.80 -9.82
C SER A 42 -4.99 -5.15 -9.71
N THR A 43 -4.36 -5.56 -10.79
CA THR A 43 -2.92 -5.87 -10.84
C THR A 43 -2.33 -5.17 -12.06
N GLY A 44 -1.31 -4.33 -11.85
CA GLY A 44 -0.54 -3.74 -12.93
C GLY A 44 0.10 -4.83 -13.78
N VAL A 45 0.15 -4.64 -15.11
CA VAL A 45 0.68 -5.65 -16.05
C VAL A 45 2.16 -5.98 -15.82
N HIS A 46 2.87 -5.16 -15.07
CA HIS A 46 4.28 -5.31 -14.77
C HIS A 46 4.56 -5.88 -13.36
N GLU A 47 3.52 -6.24 -12.58
CA GLU A 47 3.69 -6.87 -11.27
C GLU A 47 4.29 -8.28 -11.38
N ALA A 48 4.98 -8.71 -10.31
CA ALA A 48 5.37 -10.10 -10.15
C ALA A 48 4.14 -11.01 -10.02
N VAL A 49 4.26 -12.24 -10.50
CA VAL A 49 3.12 -13.16 -10.68
C VAL A 49 2.62 -13.69 -9.34
N GLU A 50 1.38 -13.39 -8.99
CA GLU A 50 0.64 -14.11 -7.97
C GLU A 50 0.19 -15.47 -8.56
N LEU A 51 0.82 -16.56 -8.12
CA LEU A 51 0.53 -17.88 -8.67
C LEU A 51 -0.81 -18.39 -8.14
N ARG A 52 -1.74 -18.63 -9.07
CA ARG A 52 -3.07 -19.20 -8.84
C ARG A 52 -3.20 -20.57 -9.51
N ASP A 53 -4.00 -21.45 -8.93
CA ASP A 53 -4.18 -22.83 -9.43
C ASP A 53 -4.89 -22.88 -10.78
N GLY A 54 -5.83 -21.95 -11.03
CA GLY A 54 -6.63 -21.88 -12.25
C GLY A 54 -7.72 -22.95 -12.35
N ASP A 55 -7.87 -23.80 -11.33
CA ASP A 55 -8.90 -24.80 -11.24
C ASP A 55 -10.25 -24.17 -10.87
N LYS A 56 -11.15 -24.05 -11.82
CA LYS A 56 -12.46 -23.41 -11.63
C LYS A 56 -13.39 -24.16 -10.68
N GLU A 57 -13.17 -25.46 -10.45
CA GLU A 57 -13.97 -26.26 -9.52
C GLU A 57 -13.56 -25.99 -8.04
N ARG A 58 -12.41 -25.37 -7.84
CA ARG A 58 -11.90 -25.00 -6.52
C ARG A 58 -11.67 -23.50 -6.42
N TYR A 59 -12.39 -22.84 -5.49
CA TYR A 59 -12.34 -21.37 -5.30
C TYR A 59 -12.46 -20.56 -6.59
N LEU A 60 -13.24 -21.05 -7.57
CA LEU A 60 -13.45 -20.40 -8.87
C LEU A 60 -12.15 -20.09 -9.62
N GLY A 61 -11.13 -20.93 -9.45
CA GLY A 61 -9.81 -20.77 -10.08
C GLY A 61 -8.79 -19.98 -9.22
N LYS A 62 -9.21 -19.45 -8.06
CA LYS A 62 -8.36 -18.60 -7.22
C LYS A 62 -7.57 -19.35 -6.13
N GLY A 63 -7.59 -20.69 -6.11
CA GLY A 63 -6.78 -21.51 -5.21
C GLY A 63 -5.29 -21.21 -5.33
N VAL A 64 -4.51 -21.48 -4.26
CA VAL A 64 -3.06 -21.24 -4.20
C VAL A 64 -2.27 -22.47 -3.78
N THR A 65 -2.84 -23.67 -3.99
CA THR A 65 -2.17 -24.92 -3.59
C THR A 65 -0.85 -25.11 -4.31
N LYS A 66 -0.72 -24.75 -5.58
CA LYS A 66 0.56 -24.79 -6.31
C LYS A 66 1.64 -23.92 -5.65
N ALA A 67 1.28 -22.73 -5.18
CA ALA A 67 2.21 -21.88 -4.48
C ALA A 67 2.58 -22.46 -3.10
N VAL A 68 1.63 -23.06 -2.40
CA VAL A 68 1.85 -23.77 -1.13
C VAL A 68 2.79 -24.96 -1.34
N ASP A 69 2.54 -25.78 -2.35
CA ASP A 69 3.40 -26.94 -2.70
C ASP A 69 4.82 -26.47 -3.07
N ASN A 70 4.96 -25.38 -3.82
CA ASN A 70 6.26 -24.80 -4.16
C ASN A 70 7.04 -24.37 -2.91
N VAL A 71 6.37 -23.88 -1.86
CA VAL A 71 7.03 -23.57 -0.59
C VAL A 71 7.43 -24.85 0.12
N ASN A 72 6.51 -25.81 0.26
CA ASN A 72 6.72 -27.01 1.07
C ASN A 72 7.73 -27.99 0.46
N ASP A 73 7.74 -28.13 -0.87
CA ASP A 73 8.54 -29.15 -1.56
C ASP A 73 9.84 -28.60 -2.15
N ILE A 74 9.83 -27.34 -2.64
CA ILE A 74 10.97 -26.77 -3.39
C ILE A 74 11.75 -25.77 -2.55
N ILE A 75 11.07 -24.77 -2.01
CA ILE A 75 11.73 -23.68 -1.28
C ILE A 75 12.23 -24.19 0.06
N ALA A 76 11.44 -24.98 0.80
CA ALA A 76 11.83 -25.55 2.09
C ALA A 76 13.13 -26.35 1.96
N GLU A 77 13.26 -27.24 0.96
CA GLU A 77 14.47 -28.03 0.72
C GLU A 77 15.69 -27.11 0.49
N ALA A 78 15.52 -25.98 -0.19
CA ALA A 78 16.60 -25.08 -0.56
C ALA A 78 17.13 -24.22 0.61
N ILE A 79 16.28 -23.90 1.61
CA ILE A 79 16.63 -22.94 2.67
C ILE A 79 16.78 -23.57 4.06
N ILE A 80 16.29 -24.77 4.32
CA ILE A 80 16.54 -25.49 5.57
C ILE A 80 18.06 -25.65 5.77
N GLY A 81 18.53 -25.32 6.97
CA GLY A 81 19.95 -25.30 7.31
C GLY A 81 20.68 -23.99 7.00
N LEU A 82 20.01 -22.98 6.42
CA LEU A 82 20.58 -21.64 6.27
C LEU A 82 20.35 -20.80 7.53
N ASP A 83 21.17 -19.77 7.72
CA ASP A 83 21.03 -18.80 8.80
C ASP A 83 19.98 -17.73 8.42
N ALA A 84 18.85 -17.69 9.14
CA ALA A 84 17.74 -16.79 8.90
C ALA A 84 18.12 -15.29 9.00
N THR A 85 19.24 -14.93 9.67
CA THR A 85 19.71 -13.54 9.74
C THR A 85 20.33 -13.05 8.43
N ARG A 86 20.54 -13.94 7.47
CA ARG A 86 21.10 -13.62 6.16
C ARG A 86 20.01 -13.35 5.12
N GLN A 87 19.10 -12.42 5.44
CA GLN A 87 17.92 -12.12 4.62
C GLN A 87 18.23 -11.96 3.13
N THR A 88 19.22 -11.13 2.80
CA THR A 88 19.59 -10.85 1.40
C THR A 88 20.01 -12.11 0.65
N GLU A 89 20.84 -12.98 1.27
CA GLU A 89 21.30 -14.21 0.65
C GLU A 89 20.13 -15.19 0.40
N ILE A 90 19.18 -15.25 1.34
CA ILE A 90 17.97 -16.08 1.21
C ILE A 90 17.09 -15.53 0.09
N ASP A 91 16.77 -14.23 0.10
CA ASP A 91 15.93 -13.61 -0.94
C ASP A 91 16.53 -13.76 -2.34
N GLU A 92 17.84 -13.55 -2.50
CA GLU A 92 18.55 -13.80 -3.76
C GLU A 92 18.51 -15.29 -4.16
N LEU A 93 18.60 -16.21 -3.21
CA LEU A 93 18.44 -17.64 -3.50
C LEU A 93 17.04 -17.93 -4.01
N LEU A 94 15.99 -17.38 -3.39
CA LEU A 94 14.60 -17.55 -3.82
C LEU A 94 14.37 -17.04 -5.24
N VAL A 95 14.89 -15.85 -5.56
CA VAL A 95 14.83 -15.27 -6.91
C VAL A 95 15.55 -16.14 -7.93
N ARG A 96 16.77 -16.61 -7.62
CA ARG A 96 17.50 -17.54 -8.50
C ARG A 96 16.82 -18.88 -8.64
N LEU A 97 16.19 -19.37 -7.58
CA LEU A 97 15.46 -20.64 -7.58
C LEU A 97 14.24 -20.56 -8.48
N ASP A 98 13.54 -19.44 -8.52
CA ASP A 98 12.46 -19.20 -9.49
C ASP A 98 13.01 -19.12 -10.92
N GLY A 99 14.01 -18.30 -11.16
CA GLY A 99 14.71 -18.18 -12.44
C GLY A 99 13.93 -17.49 -13.56
N THR A 100 12.76 -16.90 -13.26
CA THR A 100 11.97 -16.13 -14.24
C THR A 100 11.98 -14.63 -13.88
N PRO A 101 11.83 -13.71 -14.85
CA PRO A 101 11.90 -12.27 -14.57
C PRO A 101 10.82 -11.77 -13.61
N ASN A 102 9.65 -12.40 -13.62
CA ASN A 102 8.46 -11.98 -12.88
C ASN A 102 8.02 -13.01 -11.81
N LYS A 103 8.91 -13.90 -11.38
CA LYS A 103 8.62 -14.94 -10.38
C LYS A 103 7.45 -15.88 -10.76
N GLY A 104 7.29 -16.12 -12.07
CA GLY A 104 6.15 -16.88 -12.61
C GLY A 104 6.24 -18.39 -12.37
N ARG A 105 7.39 -18.96 -12.01
CA ARG A 105 7.55 -20.41 -11.80
C ARG A 105 7.14 -20.86 -10.40
N LEU A 106 7.64 -20.19 -9.38
CA LEU A 106 7.31 -20.52 -7.98
C LEU A 106 6.12 -19.69 -7.47
N GLY A 107 5.95 -18.50 -7.98
CA GLY A 107 4.98 -17.51 -7.56
C GLY A 107 5.57 -16.46 -6.59
N ALA A 108 5.33 -15.20 -6.88
CA ALA A 108 5.74 -14.12 -5.98
C ALA A 108 5.10 -14.24 -4.59
N ASN A 109 3.88 -14.77 -4.51
CA ASN A 109 3.20 -15.06 -3.25
C ASN A 109 3.92 -16.12 -2.41
N ALA A 110 4.39 -17.21 -3.01
CA ALA A 110 5.21 -18.22 -2.34
C ALA A 110 6.54 -17.63 -1.82
N ILE A 111 7.24 -16.91 -2.69
CA ILE A 111 8.54 -16.30 -2.38
C ILE A 111 8.40 -15.25 -1.28
N LEU A 112 7.44 -14.34 -1.37
CA LEU A 112 7.21 -13.29 -0.39
C LEU A 112 6.82 -13.85 0.98
N GLY A 113 5.95 -14.86 1.01
CA GLY A 113 5.56 -15.52 2.26
C GLY A 113 6.77 -16.01 3.03
N VAL A 114 7.70 -16.67 2.33
CA VAL A 114 8.96 -17.14 2.92
C VAL A 114 9.85 -15.98 3.34
N SER A 115 10.08 -14.98 2.48
CA SER A 115 10.92 -13.82 2.77
C SER A 115 10.47 -13.09 4.05
N MET A 116 9.18 -12.84 4.21
CA MET A 116 8.62 -12.20 5.41
C MET A 116 8.69 -13.10 6.64
N ALA A 117 8.40 -14.38 6.50
CA ALA A 117 8.43 -15.32 7.63
C ALA A 117 9.86 -15.51 8.17
N VAL A 118 10.87 -15.59 7.29
CA VAL A 118 12.29 -15.62 7.65
C VAL A 118 12.68 -14.38 8.46
N ALA A 119 12.33 -13.18 7.99
CA ALA A 119 12.64 -11.95 8.71
C ALA A 119 12.02 -11.91 10.12
N LYS A 120 10.77 -12.37 10.25
CA LYS A 120 10.09 -12.45 11.55
C LYS A 120 10.73 -13.49 12.47
N ALA A 121 11.10 -14.66 11.96
CA ALA A 121 11.80 -15.68 12.72
C ALA A 121 13.16 -15.19 13.22
N ALA A 122 13.94 -14.55 12.34
CA ALA A 122 15.22 -13.95 12.69
C ALA A 122 15.09 -12.84 13.74
N ALA A 123 14.10 -11.96 13.61
CA ALA A 123 13.81 -10.92 14.60
C ALA A 123 13.49 -11.53 15.98
N ALA A 124 12.64 -12.56 16.02
CA ALA A 124 12.29 -13.28 17.23
C ALA A 124 13.52 -13.97 17.88
N SER A 125 14.39 -14.60 17.07
CA SER A 125 15.62 -15.25 17.52
C SER A 125 16.59 -14.29 18.21
N VAL A 126 16.70 -13.05 17.73
CA VAL A 126 17.56 -12.03 18.36
C VAL A 126 16.83 -11.18 19.41
N GLY A 127 15.57 -11.49 19.70
CA GLY A 127 14.76 -10.79 20.72
C GLY A 127 14.42 -9.35 20.39
N LEU A 128 14.32 -9.00 19.10
CA LEU A 128 13.96 -7.67 18.64
C LEU A 128 12.56 -7.67 18.01
N PRO A 129 11.76 -6.59 18.20
CA PRO A 129 10.57 -6.39 17.39
C PRO A 129 10.97 -6.19 15.93
N LEU A 130 10.09 -6.59 15.00
CA LEU A 130 10.41 -6.64 13.56
C LEU A 130 10.87 -5.28 13.01
N TYR A 131 10.22 -4.19 13.39
CA TYR A 131 10.61 -2.85 12.91
C TYR A 131 12.03 -2.45 13.30
N LEU A 132 12.49 -2.85 14.51
CA LEU A 132 13.87 -2.60 14.95
C LEU A 132 14.86 -3.55 14.29
N TYR A 133 14.49 -4.81 14.09
CA TYR A 133 15.33 -5.78 13.39
C TYR A 133 15.62 -5.32 11.95
N LEU A 134 14.59 -4.87 11.24
CA LEU A 134 14.72 -4.41 9.85
C LEU A 134 15.36 -3.02 9.71
N GLY A 135 15.04 -2.08 10.61
CA GLY A 135 15.42 -0.67 10.49
C GLY A 135 16.54 -0.19 11.41
N GLY A 136 16.95 -1.06 12.36
CA GLY A 136 18.00 -0.75 13.33
C GLY A 136 17.70 0.50 14.16
N VAL A 137 18.74 1.15 14.65
CA VAL A 137 18.66 2.32 15.54
C VAL A 137 17.99 3.56 14.92
N ALA A 138 17.79 3.57 13.61
CA ALA A 138 17.15 4.69 12.91
C ALA A 138 15.62 4.59 12.91
N ALA A 139 15.04 3.41 13.12
CA ALA A 139 13.60 3.14 13.06
C ALA A 139 12.87 3.80 14.24
N LYS A 140 12.20 4.94 13.99
CA LYS A 140 11.50 5.72 15.04
C LYS A 140 10.43 6.66 14.50
N GLU A 141 10.24 6.74 13.20
CA GLU A 141 9.24 7.62 12.60
C GLU A 141 7.94 6.87 12.38
N LEU A 142 6.88 7.30 13.09
CA LEU A 142 5.52 6.83 12.86
C LEU A 142 4.98 7.50 11.60
N PRO A 143 4.43 6.73 10.66
CA PRO A 143 3.95 7.26 9.39
C PRO A 143 2.65 8.07 9.57
N VAL A 144 2.47 9.10 8.74
CA VAL A 144 1.17 9.76 8.56
C VAL A 144 0.24 8.80 7.82
N PRO A 145 -0.91 8.41 8.39
CA PRO A 145 -1.83 7.52 7.73
C PRO A 145 -2.61 8.24 6.63
N MET A 146 -2.65 7.64 5.44
CA MET A 146 -3.50 7.99 4.32
C MET A 146 -4.73 7.08 4.40
N MET A 147 -5.80 7.54 5.09
CA MET A 147 -6.98 6.70 5.33
C MET A 147 -8.02 6.89 4.24
N ASN A 148 -8.25 5.83 3.47
CA ASN A 148 -9.29 5.78 2.45
C ASN A 148 -10.67 5.68 3.11
N ILE A 149 -11.41 6.78 3.17
CA ILE A 149 -12.71 6.86 3.86
C ILE A 149 -13.91 6.91 2.92
N LEU A 150 -13.68 7.11 1.61
CA LEU A 150 -14.70 7.04 0.56
C LEU A 150 -14.11 6.39 -0.69
N ASN A 151 -14.81 5.38 -1.19
CA ASN A 151 -14.41 4.56 -2.32
C ASN A 151 -15.24 4.84 -3.57
N GLY A 152 -14.60 4.75 -4.72
CA GLY A 152 -15.20 4.67 -6.05
C GLY A 152 -14.45 3.67 -6.93
N GLY A 153 -14.53 3.79 -8.24
CA GLY A 153 -13.83 2.93 -9.21
C GLY A 153 -14.04 1.44 -8.92
N GLU A 154 -13.01 0.66 -9.10
CA GLU A 154 -13.04 -0.81 -8.87
C GLU A 154 -13.21 -1.20 -7.38
N HIS A 155 -13.04 -0.26 -6.44
CA HIS A 155 -13.19 -0.51 -5.00
C HIS A 155 -14.62 -0.38 -4.49
N ALA A 156 -15.59 0.03 -5.35
CA ALA A 156 -16.98 0.25 -4.96
C ALA A 156 -17.95 0.08 -6.12
N ASP A 157 -19.08 -0.59 -5.88
CA ASP A 157 -20.19 -0.65 -6.83
C ASP A 157 -21.03 0.64 -6.74
N ASN A 158 -20.49 1.72 -7.33
CA ASN A 158 -21.12 3.05 -7.38
C ASN A 158 -20.73 3.80 -8.67
N ASN A 159 -21.10 5.08 -8.78
CA ASN A 159 -20.88 5.91 -9.96
C ASN A 159 -19.73 6.93 -9.78
N VAL A 160 -18.84 6.75 -8.83
CA VAL A 160 -17.69 7.64 -8.61
C VAL A 160 -16.50 7.09 -9.37
N ASP A 161 -15.91 7.86 -10.30
CA ASP A 161 -14.81 7.37 -11.16
C ASP A 161 -13.47 7.26 -10.43
N ILE A 162 -13.13 8.23 -9.56
CA ILE A 162 -11.90 8.21 -8.76
C ILE A 162 -12.01 7.13 -7.68
N GLN A 163 -11.00 6.27 -7.60
CA GLN A 163 -11.05 5.03 -6.81
C GLN A 163 -11.01 5.26 -5.31
N GLU A 164 -10.18 6.21 -4.81
CA GLU A 164 -10.01 6.43 -3.39
C GLU A 164 -9.92 7.92 -3.05
N PHE A 165 -10.60 8.28 -1.96
CA PHE A 165 -10.49 9.59 -1.33
C PHE A 165 -10.00 9.43 0.10
N MET A 166 -8.79 9.91 0.36
CA MET A 166 -8.08 9.70 1.60
C MET A 166 -7.94 10.99 2.39
N ILE A 167 -7.98 10.86 3.72
CA ILE A 167 -7.64 11.95 4.67
C ILE A 167 -6.30 11.66 5.34
N MET A 168 -5.54 12.73 5.59
CA MET A 168 -4.21 12.68 6.20
C MET A 168 -4.12 13.68 7.35
N PRO A 169 -3.98 13.22 8.62
CA PRO A 169 -3.99 14.07 9.81
C PRO A 169 -2.60 14.68 10.09
N VAL A 170 -2.19 15.58 9.22
CA VAL A 170 -0.87 16.24 9.27
C VAL A 170 -0.69 17.22 10.42
N GLY A 171 -1.80 17.67 11.05
CA GLY A 171 -1.79 18.55 12.21
C GLY A 171 -1.65 17.83 13.55
N ALA A 172 -1.71 16.50 13.58
CA ALA A 172 -1.55 15.70 14.80
C ALA A 172 -0.12 15.76 15.34
N LYS A 173 0.04 15.53 16.65
CA LYS A 173 1.34 15.56 17.34
C LYS A 173 1.91 14.17 17.61
N SER A 174 1.08 13.13 17.47
CA SER A 174 1.42 11.72 17.67
C SER A 174 0.62 10.86 16.71
N PHE A 175 1.03 9.61 16.53
CA PHE A 175 0.26 8.67 15.72
C PHE A 175 -1.08 8.33 16.37
N SER A 176 -1.12 8.17 17.68
CA SER A 176 -2.35 7.93 18.44
C SER A 176 -3.37 9.09 18.28
N GLU A 177 -2.91 10.36 18.30
CA GLU A 177 -3.77 11.50 17.98
C GLU A 177 -4.24 11.47 16.54
N ALA A 178 -3.36 11.16 15.60
CA ALA A 178 -3.69 11.04 14.18
C ALA A 178 -4.78 9.99 13.91
N LEU A 179 -4.65 8.82 14.55
CA LEU A 179 -5.65 7.75 14.44
C LEU A 179 -7.00 8.17 15.01
N ARG A 180 -7.02 8.85 16.17
CA ARG A 180 -8.23 9.39 16.78
C ARG A 180 -8.93 10.41 15.86
N MET A 181 -8.19 11.37 15.32
CA MET A 181 -8.73 12.38 14.40
C MET A 181 -9.42 11.71 13.19
N ASN A 182 -8.75 10.77 12.57
CA ASN A 182 -9.30 10.03 11.43
C ASN A 182 -10.56 9.23 11.78
N ALA A 183 -10.58 8.55 12.93
CA ALA A 183 -11.75 7.81 13.39
C ALA A 183 -12.95 8.73 13.66
N GLU A 184 -12.72 9.89 14.28
CA GLU A 184 -13.76 10.88 14.54
C GLU A 184 -14.35 11.45 13.24
N ILE A 185 -13.50 11.73 12.24
CA ILE A 185 -13.96 12.18 10.90
C ILE A 185 -14.75 11.07 10.21
N TYR A 186 -14.25 9.84 10.23
CA TYR A 186 -14.94 8.69 9.64
C TYR A 186 -16.36 8.49 10.20
N HIS A 187 -16.53 8.61 11.52
CA HIS A 187 -17.85 8.50 12.15
C HIS A 187 -18.74 9.70 11.82
N ASN A 188 -18.22 10.92 11.72
CA ASN A 188 -18.95 12.10 11.27
C ASN A 188 -19.38 11.96 9.80
N LEU A 189 -18.51 11.42 8.94
CA LEU A 189 -18.84 11.12 7.54
C LEU A 189 -20.01 10.12 7.46
N LYS A 190 -19.98 9.06 8.26
CA LYS A 190 -21.09 8.09 8.32
C LYS A 190 -22.41 8.75 8.71
N ALA A 191 -22.39 9.62 9.72
CA ALA A 191 -23.59 10.35 10.16
C ALA A 191 -24.10 11.28 9.06
N LEU A 192 -23.22 12.03 8.43
CA LEU A 192 -23.53 12.97 7.34
C LEU A 192 -24.13 12.25 6.12
N LEU A 193 -23.55 11.11 5.70
CA LEU A 193 -24.10 10.32 4.59
C LEU A 193 -25.52 9.83 4.89
N LYS A 194 -25.78 9.37 6.13
CA LYS A 194 -27.14 8.98 6.56
C LYS A 194 -28.12 10.14 6.53
N GLU A 195 -27.73 11.32 7.02
CA GLU A 195 -28.56 12.54 6.98
C GLU A 195 -28.93 12.94 5.56
N LYS A 196 -28.00 12.75 4.61
CA LYS A 196 -28.21 13.02 3.18
C LYS A 196 -28.96 11.87 2.46
N GLY A 197 -29.34 10.78 3.16
CA GLY A 197 -30.01 9.62 2.55
C GLY A 197 -29.11 8.79 1.64
N LEU A 198 -27.80 8.89 1.81
CA LEU A 198 -26.79 8.19 1.01
C LEU A 198 -26.37 6.86 1.65
N SER A 199 -25.87 5.92 0.84
CA SER A 199 -25.36 4.63 1.29
C SER A 199 -24.20 4.78 2.27
N THR A 200 -24.18 3.96 3.32
CA THR A 200 -23.05 3.77 4.23
C THR A 200 -22.50 2.34 4.16
N ALA A 201 -22.77 1.63 3.05
CA ALA A 201 -22.08 0.38 2.73
C ALA A 201 -20.59 0.65 2.51
N LEU A 202 -19.78 -0.37 2.80
CA LEU A 202 -18.32 -0.25 2.73
C LEU A 202 -17.82 -0.87 1.44
N GLY A 203 -16.83 -0.22 0.84
CA GLY A 203 -15.99 -0.81 -0.19
C GLY A 203 -14.93 -1.78 0.39
N ASP A 204 -14.11 -2.32 -0.48
CA ASP A 204 -13.10 -3.34 -0.13
C ASP A 204 -12.11 -2.88 0.95
N GLU A 205 -11.81 -1.61 0.99
CA GLU A 205 -10.85 -1.01 1.93
C GLU A 205 -11.49 -0.36 3.16
N GLY A 206 -12.81 -0.53 3.34
CA GLY A 206 -13.55 -0.04 4.51
C GLY A 206 -14.03 1.40 4.40
N GLY A 207 -13.75 2.11 3.31
CA GLY A 207 -14.34 3.41 2.99
C GLY A 207 -15.81 3.27 2.59
N PHE A 208 -16.61 4.34 2.75
CA PHE A 208 -18.01 4.35 2.32
C PHE A 208 -18.13 4.40 0.80
N ALA A 209 -19.17 3.81 0.25
CA ALA A 209 -19.41 3.69 -1.18
C ALA A 209 -20.77 4.30 -1.61
N PRO A 210 -21.00 5.61 -1.41
CA PRO A 210 -22.23 6.26 -1.84
C PRO A 210 -22.24 6.50 -3.35
N ASN A 211 -23.43 6.58 -3.98
CA ASN A 211 -23.61 7.21 -5.29
C ASN A 211 -23.58 8.72 -5.12
N LEU A 212 -22.79 9.41 -5.92
CA LEU A 212 -22.62 10.85 -5.90
C LEU A 212 -22.79 11.42 -7.33
N LYS A 213 -22.95 12.74 -7.49
CA LYS A 213 -23.16 13.34 -8.81
C LYS A 213 -21.85 13.47 -9.60
N CYS A 214 -20.74 13.66 -8.92
CA CYS A 214 -19.41 13.80 -9.49
C CYS A 214 -18.33 13.51 -8.44
N ASN A 215 -17.09 13.39 -8.86
CA ASN A 215 -15.95 13.15 -7.96
C ASN A 215 -15.75 14.31 -6.96
N ALA A 216 -16.06 15.54 -7.33
CA ALA A 216 -15.96 16.70 -6.45
C ALA A 216 -16.92 16.62 -5.25
N ASP A 217 -18.10 16.01 -5.40
CA ASP A 217 -19.05 15.81 -4.29
C ASP A 217 -18.48 14.89 -3.20
N ALA A 218 -17.61 13.93 -3.58
CA ALA A 218 -16.90 13.10 -2.62
C ALA A 218 -15.94 13.92 -1.75
N ILE A 219 -15.23 14.86 -2.35
CA ILE A 219 -14.35 15.77 -1.63
C ILE A 219 -15.16 16.68 -0.71
N ASP A 220 -16.22 17.29 -1.23
CA ASP A 220 -17.07 18.24 -0.49
C ASP A 220 -17.68 17.56 0.76
N VAL A 221 -18.18 16.33 0.66
CA VAL A 221 -18.76 15.62 1.81
C VAL A 221 -17.72 15.22 2.85
N ILE A 222 -16.49 14.89 2.44
CA ILE A 222 -15.37 14.61 3.34
C ILE A 222 -14.94 15.87 4.09
N LEU A 223 -14.86 17.02 3.41
CA LEU A 223 -14.51 18.29 4.04
C LEU A 223 -15.58 18.74 5.03
N GLU A 224 -16.87 18.59 4.69
CA GLU A 224 -17.96 18.84 5.62
C GLU A 224 -17.87 17.95 6.86
N ALA A 225 -17.57 16.65 6.70
CA ALA A 225 -17.38 15.73 7.82
C ALA A 225 -16.15 16.11 8.69
N THR A 226 -15.07 16.59 8.06
CA THR A 226 -13.86 17.06 8.74
C THR A 226 -14.16 18.26 9.63
N GLU A 227 -14.91 19.25 9.11
CA GLU A 227 -15.34 20.43 9.87
C GLU A 227 -16.29 20.07 11.00
N ARG A 228 -17.25 19.16 10.78
CA ARG A 228 -18.15 18.64 11.83
C ARG A 228 -17.41 17.94 12.96
N ALA A 229 -16.30 17.26 12.65
CA ALA A 229 -15.43 16.66 13.65
C ALA A 229 -14.58 17.69 14.42
N GLY A 230 -14.65 18.98 14.05
CA GLY A 230 -13.93 20.08 14.71
C GLY A 230 -12.52 20.33 14.17
N TYR A 231 -12.14 19.71 13.06
CA TYR A 231 -10.83 19.86 12.42
C TYR A 231 -10.88 20.82 11.24
N LYS A 232 -9.74 21.43 10.93
CA LYS A 232 -9.60 22.44 9.88
C LYS A 232 -8.99 21.81 8.62
N PRO A 233 -9.78 21.72 7.49
CA PRO A 233 -9.23 21.31 6.20
C PRO A 233 -8.05 22.20 5.78
N GLY A 234 -7.04 21.60 5.17
CA GLY A 234 -5.82 22.27 4.73
C GLY A 234 -4.81 22.59 5.83
N LYS A 235 -5.18 22.45 7.11
CA LYS A 235 -4.30 22.71 8.26
C LYS A 235 -4.09 21.48 9.14
N ASP A 236 -5.18 20.95 9.67
CA ASP A 236 -5.14 19.77 10.54
C ASP A 236 -5.20 18.49 9.71
N ILE A 237 -6.02 18.54 8.67
CA ILE A 237 -6.26 17.46 7.70
C ILE A 237 -6.00 17.97 6.29
N VAL A 238 -5.23 17.22 5.52
CA VAL A 238 -5.13 17.37 4.07
C VAL A 238 -5.67 16.12 3.38
N MET A 239 -5.91 16.19 2.07
CA MET A 239 -6.47 15.09 1.31
C MET A 239 -5.45 14.48 0.36
N ALA A 240 -5.62 13.20 0.11
CA ALA A 240 -4.99 12.47 -0.97
C ALA A 240 -6.05 11.74 -1.80
N MET A 241 -5.75 11.48 -3.05
CA MET A 241 -6.60 10.70 -3.97
C MET A 241 -5.77 9.61 -4.62
N ASP A 242 -6.38 8.47 -4.85
CA ASP A 242 -5.94 7.48 -5.84
C ASP A 242 -6.92 7.51 -7.00
N VAL A 243 -6.44 7.91 -8.16
CA VAL A 243 -7.27 8.08 -9.35
C VAL A 243 -7.41 6.76 -10.11
N ALA A 244 -6.42 5.87 -9.98
CA ALA A 244 -6.34 4.59 -10.71
C ALA A 244 -6.64 4.75 -12.20
N SER A 245 -6.01 5.73 -12.84
CA SER A 245 -6.38 6.19 -14.18
C SER A 245 -6.25 5.12 -15.27
N SER A 246 -5.43 4.08 -15.06
CA SER A 246 -5.30 2.96 -15.99
C SER A 246 -6.63 2.23 -16.22
N GLU A 247 -7.51 2.16 -15.20
CA GLU A 247 -8.78 1.44 -15.24
C GLU A 247 -9.79 2.05 -16.25
N PHE A 248 -9.67 3.35 -16.51
CA PHE A 248 -10.54 4.02 -17.47
C PHE A 248 -9.80 4.68 -18.66
N TYR A 249 -8.52 4.30 -18.88
CA TYR A 249 -7.75 4.73 -20.05
C TYR A 249 -7.94 3.79 -21.22
N VAL A 250 -8.73 4.21 -22.21
CA VAL A 250 -9.12 3.41 -23.36
C VAL A 250 -8.92 4.22 -24.64
N ASP A 251 -8.24 3.66 -25.64
CA ASP A 251 -8.00 4.28 -26.95
C ASP A 251 -7.35 5.68 -26.86
N GLY A 252 -6.42 5.86 -25.93
CA GLY A 252 -5.69 7.13 -25.75
C GLY A 252 -6.50 8.23 -25.05
N LYS A 253 -7.62 7.89 -24.40
CA LYS A 253 -8.48 8.81 -23.66
C LYS A 253 -8.86 8.25 -22.29
N TYR A 254 -9.08 9.15 -21.35
CA TYR A 254 -9.60 8.89 -20.02
C TYR A 254 -11.13 8.98 -20.05
N LYS A 255 -11.81 7.82 -19.99
CA LYS A 255 -13.28 7.72 -20.09
C LYS A 255 -13.90 7.62 -18.70
N MET A 256 -14.21 8.76 -18.10
CA MET A 256 -14.84 8.85 -16.79
C MET A 256 -16.36 8.71 -16.93
N THR A 257 -16.84 7.47 -16.85
CA THR A 257 -18.23 7.10 -17.15
C THR A 257 -19.21 7.60 -16.11
N GLY A 258 -18.79 7.73 -14.86
CA GLY A 258 -19.59 8.27 -13.75
C GLY A 258 -19.92 9.75 -13.93
N GLU A 259 -18.99 10.53 -14.45
CA GLU A 259 -19.22 11.93 -14.83
C GLU A 259 -19.74 12.08 -16.28
N GLY A 260 -19.70 11.02 -17.09
CA GLY A 260 -20.12 11.06 -18.51
C GLY A 260 -19.19 11.87 -19.40
N VAL A 261 -17.88 11.92 -19.09
CA VAL A 261 -16.90 12.78 -19.78
C VAL A 261 -15.70 11.94 -20.25
N GLU A 262 -15.24 12.23 -21.48
CA GLU A 262 -13.95 11.74 -21.99
C GLU A 262 -12.92 12.88 -21.99
N ARG A 263 -11.68 12.57 -21.59
CA ARG A 263 -10.58 13.54 -21.52
C ARG A 263 -9.35 13.02 -22.26
N THR A 264 -8.66 13.88 -22.97
CA THR A 264 -7.28 13.64 -23.42
C THR A 264 -6.33 13.72 -22.23
N SER A 265 -5.07 13.30 -22.40
CA SER A 265 -4.06 13.42 -21.34
C SER A 265 -3.89 14.86 -20.86
N GLU A 266 -3.97 15.84 -21.74
CA GLU A 266 -3.88 17.27 -21.40
C GLU A 266 -5.07 17.75 -20.56
N GLU A 267 -6.28 17.40 -20.99
CA GLU A 267 -7.51 17.73 -20.28
C GLU A 267 -7.60 17.02 -18.92
N MET A 268 -7.04 15.80 -18.80
CA MET A 268 -6.95 15.11 -17.52
C MET A 268 -5.98 15.81 -16.56
N VAL A 269 -4.83 16.26 -17.05
CA VAL A 269 -3.88 17.07 -16.26
C VAL A 269 -4.52 18.36 -15.77
N ASP A 270 -5.29 19.06 -16.64
CA ASP A 270 -5.99 20.30 -16.27
C ASP A 270 -7.12 20.04 -15.27
N TYR A 271 -7.84 18.94 -15.40
CA TYR A 271 -8.87 18.52 -14.45
C TYR A 271 -8.29 18.28 -13.04
N LEU A 272 -7.22 17.49 -12.94
CA LEU A 272 -6.55 17.23 -11.67
C LEU A 272 -5.94 18.51 -11.06
N ALA A 273 -5.37 19.38 -11.89
CA ALA A 273 -4.87 20.68 -11.44
C ALA A 273 -5.98 21.56 -10.87
N GLY A 274 -7.14 21.60 -11.52
CA GLY A 274 -8.32 22.33 -11.05
C GLY A 274 -8.83 21.83 -9.69
N LEU A 275 -8.83 20.51 -9.47
CA LEU A 275 -9.15 19.93 -8.15
C LEU A 275 -8.15 20.38 -7.08
N CYS A 276 -6.84 20.36 -7.37
CA CYS A 276 -5.81 20.80 -6.42
C CYS A 276 -5.82 22.30 -6.14
N GLU A 277 -6.34 23.14 -7.08
CA GLU A 277 -6.52 24.57 -6.84
C GLU A 277 -7.70 24.86 -5.92
N LYS A 278 -8.75 24.06 -6.01
CA LYS A 278 -10.00 24.24 -5.24
C LYS A 278 -9.95 23.61 -3.87
N TYR A 279 -9.27 22.48 -3.71
CA TYR A 279 -9.32 21.63 -2.52
C TYR A 279 -7.94 21.41 -1.90
N PRO A 280 -7.84 21.07 -0.60
CA PRO A 280 -6.57 20.86 0.09
C PRO A 280 -5.96 19.50 -0.25
N ILE A 281 -5.83 19.16 -1.52
CA ILE A 281 -5.25 17.93 -2.02
C ILE A 281 -3.73 18.09 -2.09
N ILE A 282 -3.01 17.23 -1.36
CA ILE A 282 -1.55 17.24 -1.26
C ILE A 282 -0.89 16.10 -2.03
N SER A 283 -1.65 15.04 -2.34
CA SER A 283 -1.14 13.84 -2.98
C SER A 283 -2.13 13.27 -3.99
N ILE A 284 -1.64 12.88 -5.16
CA ILE A 284 -2.38 12.18 -6.21
C ILE A 284 -1.59 10.94 -6.60
N GLU A 285 -2.22 9.78 -6.46
CA GLU A 285 -1.73 8.49 -6.91
C GLU A 285 -2.34 8.16 -8.27
N ASP A 286 -1.53 7.62 -9.16
CA ASP A 286 -1.86 7.20 -10.52
C ASP A 286 -2.82 8.15 -11.26
N GLY A 287 -2.44 9.45 -11.22
CA GLY A 287 -3.20 10.51 -11.92
C GLY A 287 -3.19 10.37 -13.44
N MET A 288 -2.31 9.56 -14.00
CA MET A 288 -2.23 9.17 -15.40
C MET A 288 -2.06 7.67 -15.50
N ALA A 289 -2.44 7.07 -16.65
CA ALA A 289 -2.28 5.64 -16.89
C ALA A 289 -0.79 5.20 -16.87
N GLU A 290 -0.54 3.93 -16.51
CA GLU A 290 0.79 3.36 -16.27
C GLU A 290 1.76 3.44 -17.46
N ASP A 291 1.25 3.52 -18.70
CA ASP A 291 2.03 3.65 -19.92
C ASP A 291 1.91 5.02 -20.60
N ASP A 292 1.12 5.97 -20.04
CA ASP A 292 1.03 7.36 -20.54
C ASP A 292 2.17 8.23 -19.98
N TRP A 293 3.42 7.88 -20.32
CA TRP A 293 4.63 8.58 -19.87
C TRP A 293 4.64 10.07 -20.24
N ASP A 294 4.07 10.45 -21.37
CA ASP A 294 3.96 11.86 -21.78
C ASP A 294 2.94 12.62 -20.93
N GLY A 295 1.81 12.00 -20.61
CA GLY A 295 0.83 12.52 -19.66
C GLY A 295 1.45 12.71 -18.27
N TRP A 296 2.16 11.71 -17.76
CA TRP A 296 2.91 11.79 -16.51
C TRP A 296 3.91 12.94 -16.48
N LYS A 297 4.65 13.15 -17.57
CA LYS A 297 5.59 14.27 -17.69
C LYS A 297 4.90 15.62 -17.64
N LYS A 298 3.74 15.76 -18.31
CA LYS A 298 2.92 16.98 -18.27
C LYS A 298 2.37 17.23 -16.86
N LEU A 299 1.83 16.18 -16.21
CA LEU A 299 1.31 16.24 -14.84
C LEU A 299 2.41 16.66 -13.85
N THR A 300 3.59 16.04 -13.94
CA THR A 300 4.74 16.35 -13.07
C THR A 300 5.21 17.79 -13.25
N LYS A 301 5.28 18.26 -14.50
CA LYS A 301 5.63 19.65 -14.79
C LYS A 301 4.60 20.64 -14.20
N LYS A 302 3.31 20.30 -14.25
CA LYS A 302 2.20 21.17 -13.79
C LYS A 302 2.11 21.20 -12.26
N LEU A 303 2.12 20.03 -11.59
CA LEU A 303 1.81 19.88 -10.19
C LEU A 303 2.96 19.45 -9.29
N GLY A 304 4.00 18.79 -9.80
CA GLY A 304 5.00 18.08 -9.01
C GLY A 304 5.83 18.93 -8.04
N LYS A 305 5.77 20.27 -8.13
CA LYS A 305 6.38 21.16 -7.14
C LYS A 305 5.50 21.43 -5.92
N LYS A 306 4.19 21.19 -6.02
CA LYS A 306 3.19 21.53 -5.00
C LYS A 306 2.44 20.32 -4.48
N VAL A 307 2.38 19.25 -5.27
CA VAL A 307 1.61 18.04 -5.01
C VAL A 307 2.52 16.83 -5.11
N GLN A 308 2.40 15.91 -4.18
CA GLN A 308 2.99 14.59 -4.25
C GLN A 308 2.31 13.80 -5.36
N LEU A 309 3.07 13.33 -6.34
CA LEU A 309 2.59 12.51 -7.45
C LEU A 309 3.15 11.11 -7.30
N VAL A 310 2.28 10.18 -6.96
CA VAL A 310 2.64 8.82 -6.58
C VAL A 310 2.44 7.89 -7.77
N GLY A 311 3.46 7.11 -8.12
CA GLY A 311 3.32 5.99 -9.04
C GLY A 311 3.10 4.69 -8.27
N ASP A 312 1.93 4.07 -8.46
CA ASP A 312 1.61 2.69 -8.07
C ASP A 312 1.78 1.78 -9.30
N ASP A 313 0.82 1.70 -10.20
CA ASP A 313 0.91 0.91 -11.43
C ASP A 313 2.05 1.38 -12.34
N LEU A 314 2.39 2.66 -12.29
CA LEU A 314 3.53 3.21 -13.00
C LEU A 314 4.85 2.52 -12.63
N PHE A 315 5.08 2.21 -11.35
CA PHE A 315 6.36 1.71 -10.83
C PHE A 315 6.31 0.26 -10.32
N VAL A 316 5.15 -0.21 -9.87
CA VAL A 316 4.88 -1.58 -9.34
C VAL A 316 5.96 -2.06 -8.35
N THR A 317 6.46 -1.18 -7.48
CA THR A 317 7.57 -1.44 -6.53
C THR A 317 8.84 -1.98 -7.23
N ASN A 318 8.95 -1.82 -8.55
CA ASN A 318 10.06 -2.33 -9.36
C ASN A 318 11.14 -1.26 -9.53
N GLU A 319 12.38 -1.58 -9.12
CA GLU A 319 13.50 -0.64 -9.15
C GLU A 319 13.84 -0.17 -10.58
N GLU A 320 13.77 -1.04 -11.59
CA GLU A 320 14.09 -0.68 -12.99
C GLU A 320 13.06 0.33 -13.53
N ARG A 321 11.76 0.11 -13.29
CA ARG A 321 10.70 1.06 -13.68
C ARG A 321 10.82 2.38 -12.92
N LEU A 322 11.18 2.34 -11.64
CA LEU A 322 11.43 3.53 -10.84
C LEU A 322 12.59 4.35 -11.42
N VAL A 323 13.72 3.71 -11.73
CA VAL A 323 14.89 4.36 -12.35
C VAL A 323 14.49 5.00 -13.68
N GLN A 324 13.73 4.31 -14.52
CA GLN A 324 13.19 4.88 -15.76
C GLN A 324 12.36 6.15 -15.50
N GLY A 325 11.52 6.15 -14.47
CA GLY A 325 10.71 7.32 -14.09
C GLY A 325 11.58 8.49 -13.61
N ILE A 326 12.58 8.20 -12.78
CA ILE A 326 13.54 9.19 -12.28
C ILE A 326 14.29 9.84 -13.46
N GLU A 327 14.80 9.05 -14.40
CA GLU A 327 15.49 9.55 -15.59
C GLU A 327 14.60 10.39 -16.50
N LYS A 328 13.32 10.02 -16.63
CA LYS A 328 12.33 10.80 -17.39
C LYS A 328 11.84 12.05 -16.64
N GLY A 329 12.11 12.16 -15.34
CA GLY A 329 11.63 13.23 -14.47
C GLY A 329 10.12 13.24 -14.30
N VAL A 330 9.51 12.07 -14.10
CA VAL A 330 8.07 11.88 -13.90
C VAL A 330 7.77 11.39 -12.49
N ALA A 331 6.61 11.77 -11.94
CA ALA A 331 6.24 11.56 -10.55
C ALA A 331 7.24 12.21 -9.56
N ASN A 332 7.06 12.00 -8.27
CA ASN A 332 7.99 12.41 -7.20
C ASN A 332 7.81 11.56 -5.93
N ALA A 333 7.04 10.48 -6.04
CA ALA A 333 6.78 9.52 -4.98
C ALA A 333 6.48 8.13 -5.58
N ILE A 334 6.70 7.09 -4.78
CA ILE A 334 6.39 5.70 -5.15
C ILE A 334 5.50 5.07 -4.08
N LEU A 335 4.50 4.30 -4.52
CA LEU A 335 3.78 3.37 -3.66
C LEU A 335 4.57 2.06 -3.55
N ILE A 336 4.66 1.52 -2.35
CA ILE A 336 5.42 0.29 -2.05
C ILE A 336 4.45 -0.80 -1.62
N LYS A 337 4.29 -1.80 -2.45
CA LYS A 337 3.51 -3.01 -2.21
C LYS A 337 4.41 -4.22 -2.29
N VAL A 338 4.70 -4.85 -1.17
CA VAL A 338 5.69 -5.94 -1.07
C VAL A 338 5.42 -7.11 -2.03
N ASN A 339 4.14 -7.39 -2.32
CA ASN A 339 3.77 -8.49 -3.23
C ASN A 339 3.90 -8.14 -4.72
N GLN A 340 4.02 -6.86 -5.11
CA GLN A 340 4.26 -6.47 -6.50
C GLN A 340 5.66 -6.87 -6.98
N ILE A 341 6.62 -7.03 -6.05
CA ILE A 341 8.00 -7.41 -6.34
C ILE A 341 8.39 -8.79 -5.77
N GLY A 342 7.96 -9.14 -4.56
CA GLY A 342 7.97 -10.50 -4.02
C GLY A 342 9.09 -10.86 -3.05
N THR A 343 10.01 -9.95 -2.69
CA THR A 343 10.96 -10.13 -1.58
C THR A 343 11.12 -8.84 -0.77
N LEU A 344 11.54 -8.98 0.49
CA LEU A 344 11.88 -7.83 1.32
C LEU A 344 13.12 -7.10 0.78
N THR A 345 14.14 -7.85 0.32
CA THR A 345 15.37 -7.26 -0.22
C THR A 345 15.10 -6.37 -1.43
N GLU A 346 14.33 -6.84 -2.43
CA GLU A 346 13.96 -6.03 -3.59
C GLU A 346 13.09 -4.83 -3.19
N THR A 347 12.17 -5.03 -2.23
CA THR A 347 11.34 -3.94 -1.68
C THR A 347 12.21 -2.84 -1.07
N PHE A 348 13.20 -3.20 -0.24
CA PHE A 348 14.11 -2.24 0.39
C PHE A 348 15.01 -1.54 -0.63
N ASN A 349 15.46 -2.24 -1.68
CA ASN A 349 16.23 -1.64 -2.77
C ASN A 349 15.41 -0.55 -3.49
N ALA A 350 14.15 -0.84 -3.83
CA ALA A 350 13.26 0.17 -4.45
C ALA A 350 13.05 1.39 -3.54
N ILE A 351 12.86 1.18 -2.23
CA ILE A 351 12.71 2.26 -1.24
C ILE A 351 13.99 3.12 -1.17
N GLU A 352 15.15 2.48 -1.11
CA GLU A 352 16.44 3.20 -1.01
C GLU A 352 16.72 4.01 -2.29
N THR A 353 16.47 3.43 -3.46
CA THR A 353 16.61 4.11 -4.76
C THR A 353 15.68 5.32 -4.86
N ALA A 354 14.41 5.18 -4.43
CA ALA A 354 13.45 6.29 -4.38
C ALA A 354 13.96 7.43 -3.49
N LYS A 355 14.35 7.12 -2.25
CA LYS A 355 14.83 8.11 -1.29
C LYS A 355 16.09 8.85 -1.76
N ARG A 356 17.05 8.15 -2.37
CA ARG A 356 18.26 8.76 -2.94
C ARG A 356 17.94 9.72 -4.09
N ALA A 357 16.88 9.47 -4.82
CA ALA A 357 16.38 10.36 -5.87
C ALA A 357 15.52 11.53 -5.33
N GLY A 358 15.26 11.59 -4.02
CA GLY A 358 14.42 12.61 -3.40
C GLY A 358 12.91 12.33 -3.54
N TYR A 359 12.52 11.11 -3.91
CA TYR A 359 11.12 10.67 -3.92
C TYR A 359 10.70 10.27 -2.52
N THR A 360 9.45 10.51 -2.17
CA THR A 360 8.82 9.92 -0.97
C THR A 360 8.36 8.50 -1.25
N CYS A 361 8.29 7.69 -0.19
CA CYS A 361 7.76 6.32 -0.24
C CYS A 361 6.53 6.22 0.62
N ILE A 362 5.49 5.56 0.12
CA ILE A 362 4.27 5.25 0.86
C ILE A 362 4.17 3.72 0.98
N ILE A 363 4.22 3.19 2.19
CA ILE A 363 4.01 1.75 2.40
C ILE A 363 2.53 1.46 2.31
N SER A 364 2.15 0.53 1.45
CA SER A 364 0.75 0.29 1.10
C SER A 364 0.33 -1.16 1.30
N HIS A 365 -0.94 -1.31 1.68
CA HIS A 365 -1.68 -2.55 1.67
C HIS A 365 -2.10 -2.93 0.24
N ARG A 366 -2.87 -4.01 0.13
CA ARG A 366 -3.63 -4.39 -1.07
C ARG A 366 -5.12 -4.45 -0.74
N SER A 367 -5.95 -4.57 -1.79
CA SER A 367 -7.41 -4.73 -1.62
C SER A 367 -7.76 -6.03 -0.89
N GLY A 368 -7.07 -7.13 -1.17
CA GLY A 368 -7.15 -8.38 -0.41
C GLY A 368 -6.07 -8.46 0.66
N GLU A 369 -6.43 -8.21 1.90
CA GLU A 369 -5.53 -8.22 3.06
C GLU A 369 -5.82 -9.37 4.01
N THR A 370 -4.91 -9.58 4.94
CA THR A 370 -5.03 -10.51 6.06
C THR A 370 -4.85 -9.76 7.38
N GLU A 371 -4.83 -10.45 8.52
CA GLU A 371 -4.43 -9.87 9.80
C GLU A 371 -2.92 -9.59 9.93
N ASP A 372 -2.10 -9.98 8.95
CA ASP A 372 -0.66 -9.71 8.95
C ASP A 372 -0.35 -8.22 9.03
N THR A 373 0.60 -7.85 9.89
CA THR A 373 0.95 -6.46 10.18
C THR A 373 2.33 -6.04 9.70
N THR A 374 3.02 -6.89 8.95
CA THR A 374 4.40 -6.68 8.50
C THR A 374 4.60 -5.31 7.84
N LEU A 375 3.62 -4.84 7.05
CA LEU A 375 3.75 -3.53 6.40
C LEU A 375 3.80 -2.35 7.37
N ALA A 376 3.19 -2.47 8.56
CA ALA A 376 3.29 -1.44 9.60
C ALA A 376 4.71 -1.38 10.19
N ASP A 377 5.32 -2.56 10.44
CA ASP A 377 6.70 -2.67 10.88
C ASP A 377 7.67 -2.14 9.82
N ILE A 378 7.47 -2.46 8.53
CA ILE A 378 8.28 -1.94 7.41
C ILE A 378 8.18 -0.41 7.35
N ALA A 379 6.99 0.18 7.49
CA ALA A 379 6.81 1.64 7.41
C ALA A 379 7.67 2.37 8.45
N VAL A 380 7.75 1.85 9.67
CA VAL A 380 8.60 2.41 10.73
C VAL A 380 10.07 2.05 10.52
N ALA A 381 10.38 0.81 10.13
CA ALA A 381 11.75 0.34 9.88
C ALA A 381 12.49 1.25 8.90
N VAL A 382 11.84 1.61 7.81
CA VAL A 382 12.45 2.45 6.77
C VAL A 382 12.20 3.95 6.98
N ASN A 383 11.52 4.38 8.06
CA ASN A 383 11.06 5.77 8.23
C ASN A 383 10.40 6.28 6.94
N ALA A 384 9.39 5.57 6.47
CA ALA A 384 8.71 5.91 5.20
C ALA A 384 7.98 7.26 5.28
N GLY A 385 7.57 7.64 6.48
CA GLY A 385 6.82 8.87 6.75
C GLY A 385 5.34 8.77 6.40
N GLN A 386 4.92 7.83 5.56
CA GLN A 386 3.54 7.68 5.11
C GLN A 386 3.15 6.20 5.00
N ILE A 387 1.87 5.89 5.28
CA ILE A 387 1.27 4.56 5.13
C ILE A 387 -0.14 4.66 4.55
N LYS A 388 -0.45 3.82 3.56
CA LYS A 388 -1.77 3.69 2.95
C LYS A 388 -2.30 2.29 3.30
N THR A 389 -3.26 2.19 4.22
CA THR A 389 -3.79 0.89 4.67
C THR A 389 -5.29 0.91 4.99
N GLY A 390 -6.05 1.64 4.17
CA GLY A 390 -7.51 1.67 4.19
C GLY A 390 -8.12 2.54 5.27
N ALA A 391 -9.42 2.38 5.49
CA ALA A 391 -10.20 3.09 6.48
C ALA A 391 -9.97 2.57 7.91
N PRO A 392 -10.38 3.31 8.97
CA PRO A 392 -10.37 2.81 10.35
C PRO A 392 -11.54 1.84 10.60
N ALA A 393 -11.77 0.93 9.67
CA ALA A 393 -12.81 -0.09 9.67
C ALA A 393 -12.30 -1.36 9.00
N ARG A 394 -12.91 -2.51 9.31
CA ARG A 394 -12.48 -3.87 8.93
C ARG A 394 -11.17 -4.27 9.62
N THR A 395 -11.15 -5.45 10.23
CA THR A 395 -10.02 -5.91 11.08
C THR A 395 -8.72 -6.01 10.31
N ASP A 396 -8.76 -6.41 9.05
CA ASP A 396 -7.63 -6.51 8.13
C ASP A 396 -6.90 -5.16 7.94
N ARG A 397 -7.60 -4.03 8.03
CA ARG A 397 -7.03 -2.68 7.99
C ARG A 397 -6.62 -2.20 9.37
N VAL A 398 -7.52 -2.32 10.35
CA VAL A 398 -7.32 -1.86 11.73
C VAL A 398 -6.14 -2.57 12.40
N ALA A 399 -5.84 -3.82 12.06
CA ALA A 399 -4.70 -4.57 12.57
C ALA A 399 -3.37 -3.80 12.38
N LYS A 400 -3.15 -3.19 11.21
CA LYS A 400 -1.96 -2.40 10.89
C LYS A 400 -1.88 -1.12 11.73
N TYR A 401 -2.99 -0.42 11.90
CA TYR A 401 -3.06 0.77 12.77
C TYR A 401 -2.82 0.42 14.23
N ASN A 402 -3.39 -0.69 14.71
CA ASN A 402 -3.15 -1.17 16.07
C ASN A 402 -1.67 -1.57 16.28
N GLN A 403 -1.02 -2.12 15.26
CA GLN A 403 0.42 -2.41 15.32
C GLN A 403 1.24 -1.13 15.44
N LEU A 404 0.92 -0.08 14.69
CA LEU A 404 1.58 1.22 14.79
C LEU A 404 1.39 1.87 16.18
N LEU A 405 0.23 1.70 16.83
CA LEU A 405 0.03 2.13 18.22
C LEU A 405 0.96 1.39 19.19
N ARG A 406 1.14 0.06 19.02
CA ARG A 406 2.08 -0.73 19.84
C ARG A 406 3.52 -0.28 19.61
N ILE A 407 3.89 0.01 18.36
CA ILE A 407 5.23 0.53 18.03
C ILE A 407 5.43 1.93 18.63
N GLU A 408 4.42 2.81 18.59
CA GLU A 408 4.50 4.13 19.22
C GLU A 408 4.72 4.01 20.74
N GLU A 409 4.01 3.08 21.41
CA GLU A 409 4.17 2.78 22.83
C GLU A 409 5.56 2.24 23.15
N ASP A 410 6.07 1.28 22.38
CA ASP A 410 7.39 0.68 22.52
C ASP A 410 8.52 1.72 22.35
N LEU A 411 8.42 2.59 21.37
CA LEU A 411 9.35 3.69 21.14
C LEU A 411 9.28 4.78 22.22
N GLY A 412 8.15 4.95 22.85
CA GLY A 412 7.93 5.95 23.92
C GLY A 412 8.38 7.36 23.48
N LYS A 413 9.31 7.95 24.22
CA LYS A 413 9.82 9.32 23.93
C LYS A 413 10.65 9.42 22.64
N ALA A 414 11.11 8.30 22.09
CA ALA A 414 11.85 8.27 20.83
C ALA A 414 10.93 8.34 19.60
N ALA A 415 9.65 8.03 19.77
CA ALA A 415 8.67 8.09 18.69
C ALA A 415 8.59 9.51 18.09
N LYS A 416 8.55 9.57 16.76
CA LYS A 416 8.43 10.83 16.02
C LYS A 416 7.23 10.75 15.08
N TYR A 417 6.40 11.78 15.10
CA TYR A 417 5.35 12.00 14.13
C TYR A 417 5.60 13.33 13.42
N ASN A 418 5.94 13.27 12.13
CA ASN A 418 6.47 14.44 11.41
C ASN A 418 5.40 15.30 10.71
N GLY A 419 4.13 14.86 10.65
CA GLY A 419 3.03 15.60 10.03
C GLY A 419 3.39 16.08 8.61
N MET A 420 3.16 17.36 8.32
CA MET A 420 3.48 17.94 6.99
C MET A 420 4.94 17.80 6.53
N LYS A 421 5.87 17.48 7.42
CA LYS A 421 7.29 17.36 7.03
C LYS A 421 7.60 16.10 6.23
N VAL A 422 6.69 15.13 6.24
CA VAL A 422 6.83 13.89 5.43
C VAL A 422 6.84 14.16 3.93
N PHE A 423 6.27 15.27 3.50
CA PHE A 423 6.27 15.73 2.11
C PHE A 423 7.54 16.54 1.78
N TYR A 424 8.72 15.93 1.89
CA TYR A 424 9.99 16.59 1.58
C TYR A 424 10.26 16.71 0.07
N ASN A 425 9.50 16.00 -0.75
CA ASN A 425 9.56 15.98 -2.22
C ASN A 425 8.88 17.18 -2.88
N ILE A 426 8.10 17.96 -2.15
CA ILE A 426 7.40 19.14 -2.67
C ILE A 426 7.86 20.42 -1.96
N LYS A 427 7.72 21.56 -2.65
CA LYS A 427 8.03 22.87 -2.07
C LYS A 427 6.83 23.36 -1.27
N LYS A 428 7.09 23.75 -0.03
CA LYS A 428 6.11 24.39 0.86
C LYS A 428 5.97 25.86 0.55
#